data_7d2e7b108163015dbd3246bbbacc6d71
#
_entry.id   7d2e7b108163015dbd3246bbbacc6d71
#
_cell.length_a   1.000
_cell.length_b   1.000
_cell.length_c   1.000
_cell.angle_alpha   90.00
_cell.angle_beta   90.00
_cell.angle_gamma   90.00
#
_symmetry.space_group_name_H-M   'P 1'
#
loop_
_entity.id
_entity.type
_entity.pdbx_description
1 polymer ?
#
loop_
_entity_poly.entity_id
_entity_poly.type
_entity_poly.pdbx_seq_one_letter_code
_entity_poly.pdbx_strand_id
1 'polypeptide(L)'
;MFRHLFATVFLLFSFVNADFMFSYDNKNEYIEPMSVNASLSATTYLYTYSQSGHHFSGPAYDGSYIDTYGCCSGQSGSCRNNPSCQCQVSVGPLPQGTYSLGNMMTFKGMQYSYELYPASSNNMCGRSGFLIHGGACSGNPSEGCIVIENESTRYKIKSGATLKVVS
;
A
#
# COMPACT_ATOMS: atom_id res chain seq x y z
N MET A 1 -26.18 -20.46 -56.67
CA MET A 1 -24.84 -20.60 -56.07
C MET A 1 -24.58 -19.36 -55.25
N PHE A 2 -25.10 -19.34 -53.99
CA PHE A 2 -24.97 -18.20 -53.06
C PHE A 2 -24.00 -18.59 -51.96
N ARG A 3 -22.86 -17.87 -51.89
CA ARG A 3 -21.90 -17.96 -50.81
C ARG A 3 -22.34 -17.01 -49.71
N HIS A 4 -22.74 -17.55 -48.54
CA HIS A 4 -22.93 -16.77 -47.34
C HIS A 4 -21.58 -16.52 -46.68
N LEU A 5 -21.23 -15.25 -46.62
CA LEU A 5 -20.08 -14.73 -45.88
C LEU A 5 -20.50 -14.58 -44.42
N PHE A 6 -19.98 -15.41 -43.53
CA PHE A 6 -20.16 -15.21 -42.08
C PHE A 6 -19.15 -14.18 -41.61
N ALA A 7 -19.67 -13.02 -41.18
CA ALA A 7 -18.90 -12.01 -40.50
C ALA A 7 -18.82 -12.38 -39.00
N THR A 8 -17.62 -12.70 -38.52
CA THR A 8 -17.34 -12.92 -37.12
C THR A 8 -17.23 -11.56 -36.45
N VAL A 9 -18.25 -11.18 -35.64
CA VAL A 9 -18.18 -9.98 -34.80
C VAL A 9 -17.47 -10.34 -33.50
N PHE A 10 -16.25 -9.87 -33.34
CA PHE A 10 -15.56 -9.86 -32.04
C PHE A 10 -16.02 -8.65 -31.25
N LEU A 11 -16.86 -8.86 -30.25
CA LEU A 11 -17.12 -7.86 -29.21
C LEU A 11 -16.06 -8.03 -28.13
N LEU A 12 -15.06 -7.15 -28.15
CA LEU A 12 -14.13 -6.98 -27.04
C LEU A 12 -14.78 -6.12 -25.96
N PHE A 13 -15.34 -6.74 -24.94
CA PHE A 13 -15.64 -6.05 -23.69
C PHE A 13 -14.44 -6.19 -22.77
N SER A 14 -13.63 -5.13 -22.69
CA SER A 14 -12.61 -5.02 -21.65
C SER A 14 -13.28 -4.66 -20.33
N PHE A 15 -13.62 -5.68 -19.55
CA PHE A 15 -13.83 -5.51 -18.12
C PHE A 15 -12.62 -6.05 -17.40
N VAL A 16 -12.08 -5.22 -16.54
CA VAL A 16 -10.93 -5.50 -15.68
C VAL A 16 -11.23 -6.78 -14.90
N ASN A 17 -10.41 -7.82 -15.11
CA ASN A 17 -10.28 -9.03 -14.30
C ASN A 17 -11.35 -10.15 -14.43
N ALA A 18 -11.80 -10.49 -15.63
CA ALA A 18 -12.30 -11.85 -15.87
C ALA A 18 -12.22 -12.17 -17.36
N ASP A 19 -11.24 -12.94 -17.77
CA ASP A 19 -11.23 -13.56 -19.11
C ASP A 19 -12.31 -14.64 -19.16
N PHE A 20 -13.48 -14.29 -19.71
CA PHE A 20 -14.49 -15.28 -20.09
C PHE A 20 -14.10 -15.87 -21.45
N MET A 21 -13.52 -17.05 -21.44
CA MET A 21 -13.37 -17.86 -22.65
C MET A 21 -14.66 -18.60 -22.93
N PHE A 22 -15.38 -18.22 -23.96
CA PHE A 22 -16.46 -19.02 -24.51
C PHE A 22 -15.90 -19.93 -25.60
N SER A 23 -15.94 -21.24 -25.37
CA SER A 23 -15.74 -22.24 -26.42
C SER A 23 -17.10 -22.64 -26.98
N TYR A 24 -17.31 -22.45 -28.27
CA TYR A 24 -18.53 -22.83 -28.96
C TYR A 24 -18.28 -24.13 -29.70
N ASP A 25 -18.84 -25.23 -29.24
CA ASP A 25 -18.83 -26.50 -30.02
C ASP A 25 -20.13 -26.64 -30.81
N ASN A 26 -20.00 -27.06 -32.04
CA ASN A 26 -21.03 -27.04 -33.07
C ASN A 26 -22.05 -28.21 -32.94
N LYS A 27 -22.26 -28.74 -31.73
CA LYS A 27 -23.13 -29.90 -31.47
C LYS A 27 -24.35 -29.64 -30.60
N ASN A 28 -24.86 -28.38 -30.51
CA ASN A 28 -26.11 -28.08 -29.82
C ASN A 28 -26.25 -28.67 -28.39
N GLU A 29 -25.17 -28.90 -27.69
CA GLU A 29 -25.20 -29.35 -26.31
C GLU A 29 -24.93 -28.12 -25.41
N TYR A 30 -25.90 -27.84 -24.53
CA TYR A 30 -25.80 -26.76 -23.56
C TYR A 30 -24.74 -27.14 -22.53
N ILE A 31 -23.57 -26.51 -22.60
CA ILE A 31 -22.52 -26.68 -21.61
C ILE A 31 -22.80 -25.73 -20.46
N GLU A 32 -23.13 -26.26 -19.30
CA GLU A 32 -23.20 -25.51 -18.04
C GLU A 32 -21.89 -24.70 -17.88
N PRO A 33 -21.97 -23.41 -17.51
CA PRO A 33 -20.76 -22.63 -17.28
C PRO A 33 -19.98 -23.27 -16.13
N MET A 34 -18.79 -23.78 -16.44
CA MET A 34 -17.86 -24.22 -15.40
C MET A 34 -17.60 -23.01 -14.49
N SER A 35 -18.08 -23.10 -13.27
CA SER A 35 -17.71 -22.13 -12.24
C SER A 35 -16.22 -22.25 -11.98
N VAL A 36 -15.43 -21.46 -12.67
CA VAL A 36 -14.04 -21.24 -12.26
C VAL A 36 -14.11 -20.49 -10.94
N ASN A 37 -14.08 -21.25 -9.83
CA ASN A 37 -13.71 -20.71 -8.55
C ASN A 37 -12.24 -20.28 -8.62
N ALA A 38 -11.94 -19.27 -9.44
CA ALA A 38 -10.75 -18.50 -9.29
C ALA A 38 -10.92 -17.70 -8.01
N SER A 39 -10.52 -18.30 -6.90
CA SER A 39 -10.16 -17.54 -5.71
C SER A 39 -9.06 -16.57 -6.15
N LEU A 40 -9.48 -15.40 -6.61
CA LEU A 40 -8.60 -14.24 -6.71
C LEU A 40 -8.12 -13.97 -5.28
N SER A 41 -6.99 -14.57 -4.93
CA SER A 41 -6.26 -14.17 -3.73
C SER A 41 -5.91 -12.70 -3.94
N ALA A 42 -6.73 -11.82 -3.36
CA ALA A 42 -6.42 -10.40 -3.34
C ALA A 42 -5.02 -10.27 -2.71
N THR A 43 -4.04 -9.82 -3.50
CA THR A 43 -2.70 -9.60 -3.00
C THR A 43 -2.79 -8.57 -1.88
N THR A 44 -2.67 -9.02 -0.64
CA THR A 44 -2.68 -8.14 0.52
C THR A 44 -1.32 -7.48 0.64
N TYR A 45 -1.27 -6.18 0.37
CA TYR A 45 -0.06 -5.38 0.59
C TYR A 45 0.05 -5.08 2.09
N LEU A 46 1.00 -5.73 2.75
CA LEU A 46 1.31 -5.51 4.16
C LEU A 46 2.74 -4.97 4.29
N TYR A 47 2.86 -3.76 4.80
CA TYR A 47 4.14 -3.14 5.14
C TYR A 47 4.43 -3.27 6.63
N THR A 48 5.70 -3.28 6.97
CA THR A 48 6.17 -3.21 8.36
C THR A 48 7.13 -2.03 8.50
N TYR A 49 6.93 -1.24 9.53
CA TYR A 49 7.89 -0.24 9.98
C TYR A 49 8.36 -0.59 11.39
N SER A 50 9.66 -0.91 11.52
CA SER A 50 10.33 -1.09 12.82
C SER A 50 10.90 0.25 13.26
N GLN A 51 10.46 0.74 14.43
CA GLN A 51 10.94 1.99 14.99
C GLN A 51 12.43 1.88 15.35
N SER A 52 12.78 0.97 16.27
CA SER A 52 14.17 0.78 16.72
C SER A 52 15.09 0.25 15.61
N GLY A 53 14.54 -0.46 14.64
CA GLY A 53 15.28 -0.93 13.46
C GLY A 53 15.49 0.15 12.39
N HIS A 54 14.80 1.28 12.48
CA HIS A 54 14.82 2.34 11.44
C HIS A 54 14.51 1.79 10.04
N HIS A 55 13.62 0.80 9.97
CA HIS A 55 13.44 -0.06 8.82
C HIS A 55 11.99 -0.09 8.33
N PHE A 56 11.82 0.05 7.02
CA PHE A 56 10.52 -0.07 6.36
C PHE A 56 10.61 -1.14 5.28
N SER A 57 9.67 -2.10 5.28
CA SER A 57 9.67 -3.22 4.34
C SER A 57 8.26 -3.66 3.96
N GLY A 58 8.17 -4.35 2.81
CA GLY A 58 6.93 -4.94 2.31
C GLY A 58 6.90 -5.08 0.78
N PRO A 59 5.85 -5.70 0.23
CA PRO A 59 5.73 -5.91 -1.21
C PRO A 59 5.47 -4.58 -1.94
N ALA A 60 6.21 -4.33 -3.02
CA ALA A 60 5.98 -3.19 -3.90
C ALA A 60 4.86 -3.48 -4.91
N TYR A 61 4.19 -2.42 -5.41
CA TYR A 61 3.11 -2.60 -6.39
C TYR A 61 3.60 -3.17 -7.73
N ASP A 62 4.89 -3.02 -8.04
CA ASP A 62 5.54 -3.50 -9.27
C ASP A 62 6.02 -4.97 -9.17
N GLY A 63 5.66 -5.67 -8.07
CA GLY A 63 6.07 -7.05 -7.81
C GLY A 63 7.46 -7.18 -7.19
N SER A 64 8.22 -6.09 -7.02
CA SER A 64 9.48 -6.10 -6.26
C SER A 64 9.20 -6.08 -4.74
N TYR A 65 10.24 -6.03 -3.94
CA TYR A 65 10.12 -5.92 -2.49
C TYR A 65 10.84 -4.65 -2.01
N ILE A 66 10.17 -3.87 -1.16
CA ILE A 66 10.74 -2.72 -0.48
C ILE A 66 11.47 -3.24 0.76
N ASP A 67 12.74 -2.90 0.88
CA ASP A 67 13.60 -3.23 2.01
C ASP A 67 14.55 -2.03 2.22
N THR A 68 14.15 -1.08 3.06
CA THR A 68 14.86 0.19 3.20
C THR A 68 15.12 0.53 4.66
N TYR A 69 16.35 0.94 4.92
CA TYR A 69 16.85 1.36 6.22
C TYR A 69 17.04 2.87 6.26
N GLY A 70 17.31 3.40 7.46
CA GLY A 70 17.51 4.83 7.68
C GLY A 70 16.21 5.63 7.71
N CYS A 71 15.06 4.98 7.75
CA CYS A 71 13.78 5.63 7.94
C CYS A 71 13.71 6.25 9.35
N CYS A 72 12.98 7.34 9.49
CA CYS A 72 12.84 7.99 10.79
C CYS A 72 11.41 8.42 11.09
N SER A 73 11.10 8.50 12.38
CA SER A 73 9.82 8.95 12.90
C SER A 73 10.05 9.68 14.22
N GLY A 74 9.41 10.83 14.39
CA GLY A 74 9.62 11.72 15.55
C GLY A 74 10.78 12.69 15.36
N GLN A 75 10.94 13.61 16.30
CA GLN A 75 11.98 14.64 16.29
C GLN A 75 13.36 14.06 16.59
N SER A 76 14.40 14.83 16.28
CA SER A 76 15.77 14.44 16.59
C SER A 76 16.02 14.28 18.10
N GLY A 77 17.06 13.51 18.44
CA GLY A 77 17.41 13.22 19.82
C GLY A 77 16.92 11.84 20.29
N SER A 78 16.79 11.67 21.58
CA SER A 78 16.52 10.36 22.20
C SER A 78 15.15 9.77 21.88
N CYS A 79 14.24 10.57 21.36
CA CYS A 79 12.87 10.11 21.02
C CYS A 79 12.68 9.73 19.55
N ARG A 80 13.65 10.03 18.65
CA ARG A 80 13.56 9.59 17.28
C ARG A 80 13.57 8.06 17.23
N ASN A 81 12.57 7.48 16.56
CA ASN A 81 12.44 6.04 16.42
C ASN A 81 12.43 5.26 17.77
N ASN A 82 12.20 5.94 18.87
CA ASN A 82 12.20 5.33 20.19
C ASN A 82 10.77 4.95 20.62
N PRO A 83 10.43 3.65 20.69
CA PRO A 83 9.11 3.20 21.08
C PRO A 83 8.63 3.75 22.43
N SER A 84 9.54 3.98 23.38
CA SER A 84 9.21 4.51 24.71
C SER A 84 8.71 5.95 24.67
N CYS A 85 9.00 6.70 23.61
CA CYS A 85 8.56 8.07 23.42
C CYS A 85 7.25 8.19 22.62
N GLN A 86 6.62 7.12 22.17
CA GLN A 86 5.51 7.16 21.22
C GLN A 86 4.31 8.00 21.70
N CYS A 87 4.14 8.21 23.00
CA CYS A 87 3.09 9.05 23.56
C CYS A 87 3.52 10.50 23.81
N GLN A 88 4.75 10.89 23.52
CA GLN A 88 5.19 12.27 23.64
C GLN A 88 4.69 13.09 22.46
N VAL A 89 3.79 14.03 22.73
CA VAL A 89 3.17 14.91 21.73
C VAL A 89 4.25 15.77 21.06
N SER A 90 4.15 15.93 19.74
CA SER A 90 5.06 16.69 18.87
C SER A 90 6.52 16.24 18.87
N VAL A 91 6.89 15.20 19.59
CA VAL A 91 8.29 14.74 19.74
C VAL A 91 8.45 13.27 19.34
N GLY A 92 7.58 12.41 19.86
CA GLY A 92 7.69 10.95 19.73
C GLY A 92 7.44 10.44 18.32
N PRO A 93 7.84 9.20 18.04
CA PRO A 93 7.55 8.53 16.76
C PRO A 93 6.07 8.24 16.60
N LEU A 94 5.69 7.73 15.44
CA LEU A 94 4.36 7.19 15.16
C LEU A 94 4.03 6.10 16.18
N PRO A 95 2.89 6.15 16.88
CA PRO A 95 2.53 5.07 17.81
C PRO A 95 2.50 3.69 17.14
N GLN A 96 2.87 2.66 17.89
CA GLN A 96 2.80 1.28 17.43
C GLN A 96 1.35 0.86 17.16
N GLY A 97 1.15 -0.01 16.18
CA GLY A 97 -0.16 -0.53 15.83
C GLY A 97 -0.32 -0.78 14.33
N THR A 98 -1.55 -0.90 13.91
CA THR A 98 -1.94 -1.17 12.52
C THR A 98 -2.60 0.07 11.91
N TYR A 99 -2.24 0.37 10.67
CA TYR A 99 -2.73 1.53 9.94
C TYR A 99 -3.16 1.13 8.53
N SER A 100 -4.16 1.83 8.00
CA SER A 100 -4.45 1.80 6.57
C SER A 100 -3.80 2.99 5.89
N LEU A 101 -3.20 2.78 4.72
CA LEU A 101 -2.62 3.84 3.91
C LEU A 101 -3.72 4.51 3.07
N GLY A 102 -3.75 5.82 3.08
CA GLY A 102 -4.58 6.62 2.18
C GLY A 102 -4.09 6.58 0.73
N ASN A 103 -4.71 7.39 -0.10
CA ASN A 103 -4.28 7.58 -1.48
C ASN A 103 -2.91 8.28 -1.53
N MET A 104 -2.13 7.94 -2.57
CA MET A 104 -0.91 8.66 -2.89
C MET A 104 -1.21 10.14 -3.14
N MET A 105 -0.44 11.03 -2.54
CA MET A 105 -0.62 12.47 -2.62
C MET A 105 0.71 13.22 -2.61
N THR A 106 0.66 14.52 -2.83
CA THR A 106 1.80 15.42 -2.57
C THR A 106 1.54 16.20 -1.29
N PHE A 107 2.44 16.09 -0.33
CA PHE A 107 2.36 16.81 0.95
C PHE A 107 3.52 17.81 1.06
N LYS A 108 3.22 19.10 1.15
CA LYS A 108 4.22 20.18 1.26
C LYS A 108 5.34 20.07 0.21
N GLY A 109 5.00 19.76 -1.05
CA GLY A 109 5.94 19.55 -2.13
C GLY A 109 6.63 18.18 -2.19
N MET A 110 6.43 17.33 -1.18
CA MET A 110 6.97 15.97 -1.15
C MET A 110 6.01 15.00 -1.85
N GLN A 111 6.39 14.53 -3.02
CA GLN A 111 5.63 13.56 -3.80
C GLN A 111 5.61 12.19 -3.13
N TYR A 112 4.62 11.37 -3.50
CA TYR A 112 4.44 10.01 -3.00
C TYR A 112 4.37 9.95 -1.48
N SER A 113 3.50 10.80 -0.93
CA SER A 113 3.13 10.80 0.49
C SER A 113 1.81 10.08 0.69
N TYR A 114 1.59 9.51 1.88
CA TYR A 114 0.39 8.71 2.21
C TYR A 114 -0.09 9.06 3.61
N GLU A 115 -1.36 9.40 3.76
CA GLU A 115 -1.98 9.50 5.07
C GLU A 115 -2.07 8.14 5.75
N LEU A 116 -1.95 8.14 7.06
CA LEU A 116 -2.02 6.94 7.89
C LEU A 116 -3.27 7.00 8.78
N TYR A 117 -4.20 6.10 8.54
CA TYR A 117 -5.44 5.97 9.29
C TYR A 117 -5.28 4.83 10.31
N PRO A 118 -5.24 5.13 11.63
CA PRO A 118 -5.04 4.12 12.66
C PRO A 118 -6.26 3.19 12.77
N ALA A 119 -6.01 1.91 13.03
CA ALA A 119 -7.06 1.01 13.48
C ALA A 119 -7.60 1.47 14.86
N SER A 120 -8.88 1.21 15.13
CA SER A 120 -9.54 1.60 16.38
C SER A 120 -8.92 0.96 17.63
N SER A 121 -8.20 -0.15 17.47
CA SER A 121 -7.47 -0.85 18.53
C SER A 121 -6.14 -0.20 18.90
N ASN A 122 -5.63 0.76 18.10
CA ASN A 122 -4.36 1.40 18.39
C ASN A 122 -4.48 2.36 19.59
N ASN A 123 -3.49 2.35 20.48
CA ASN A 123 -3.34 3.43 21.44
C ASN A 123 -2.60 4.60 20.79
N MET A 124 -3.34 5.58 20.33
CA MET A 124 -2.78 6.76 19.67
C MET A 124 -2.27 7.83 20.62
N CYS A 125 -2.43 7.67 21.94
CA CYS A 125 -2.02 8.66 22.95
C CYS A 125 -2.58 10.08 22.69
N GLY A 126 -3.79 10.19 22.14
CA GLY A 126 -4.41 11.46 21.73
C GLY A 126 -3.75 12.16 20.53
N ARG A 127 -2.87 11.49 19.81
CA ARG A 127 -2.12 12.02 18.66
C ARG A 127 -2.79 11.60 17.35
N SER A 128 -2.67 12.43 16.31
CA SER A 128 -3.27 12.20 14.98
C SER A 128 -2.51 12.93 13.88
N GLY A 129 -2.96 12.79 12.62
CA GLY A 129 -2.41 13.52 11.48
C GLY A 129 -1.07 12.96 10.97
N PHE A 130 -0.89 11.67 11.03
CA PHE A 130 0.34 11.00 10.62
C PHE A 130 0.36 10.66 9.14
N LEU A 131 1.55 10.74 8.54
CA LEU A 131 1.81 10.39 7.15
C LEU A 131 3.09 9.55 7.01
N ILE A 132 3.22 8.88 5.86
CA ILE A 132 4.51 8.56 5.26
C ILE A 132 4.82 9.70 4.30
N HIS A 133 6.01 10.31 4.38
CA HIS A 133 6.42 11.38 3.46
C HIS A 133 7.93 11.40 3.21
N GLY A 134 8.37 12.25 2.30
CA GLY A 134 9.78 12.51 2.00
C GLY A 134 10.41 13.50 2.97
N GLY A 135 11.60 13.92 2.63
CA GLY A 135 12.41 14.83 3.43
C GLY A 135 13.64 14.12 3.98
N ALA A 136 14.46 14.85 4.73
CA ALA A 136 15.68 14.31 5.32
C ALA A 136 15.47 13.93 6.78
N CYS A 137 16.04 12.82 7.21
CA CYS A 137 16.06 12.40 8.61
C CYS A 137 17.04 13.20 9.49
N SER A 138 17.75 14.17 8.91
CA SER A 138 18.56 15.13 9.65
C SER A 138 17.70 16.22 10.31
N GLY A 139 18.11 16.77 11.41
CA GLY A 139 17.34 17.81 12.15
C GLY A 139 16.05 17.27 12.75
N ASN A 140 14.97 18.03 12.67
CA ASN A 140 13.64 17.67 13.17
C ASN A 140 12.71 17.27 12.02
N PRO A 141 12.79 16.02 11.53
CA PRO A 141 12.15 15.61 10.29
C PRO A 141 10.64 15.52 10.38
N SER A 142 10.09 15.18 11.55
CA SER A 142 8.65 15.05 11.73
C SER A 142 8.26 15.09 13.23
N GLU A 143 6.99 15.33 13.46
CA GLU A 143 6.37 15.20 14.79
C GLU A 143 5.69 13.83 14.95
N GLY A 144 6.22 12.79 14.29
CA GLY A 144 5.74 11.42 14.37
C GLY A 144 5.41 10.77 13.03
N CYS A 145 5.40 11.51 11.93
CA CYS A 145 5.30 10.89 10.59
C CYS A 145 6.49 9.97 10.30
N ILE A 146 6.29 8.97 9.46
CA ILE A 146 7.41 8.16 8.94
C ILE A 146 8.03 8.91 7.77
N VAL A 147 9.33 9.19 7.86
CA VAL A 147 10.12 9.76 6.78
C VAL A 147 10.90 8.65 6.08
N ILE A 148 10.66 8.52 4.78
CA ILE A 148 11.44 7.69 3.87
C ILE A 148 12.08 8.63 2.87
N GLU A 149 13.39 8.85 2.96
CA GLU A 149 14.08 9.88 2.14
C GLU A 149 14.00 9.55 0.65
N ASN A 150 14.19 8.28 0.29
CA ASN A 150 14.24 7.84 -1.10
C ASN A 150 12.84 7.91 -1.75
N GLU A 151 12.72 8.80 -2.74
CA GLU A 151 11.48 9.03 -3.47
C GLU A 151 11.03 7.81 -4.28
N SER A 152 11.96 7.10 -4.92
CA SER A 152 11.65 5.90 -5.69
C SER A 152 11.10 4.76 -4.81
N THR A 153 11.53 4.70 -3.55
CA THR A 153 10.95 3.77 -2.56
C THR A 153 9.51 4.14 -2.24
N ARG A 154 9.25 5.43 -1.99
CA ARG A 154 7.87 5.89 -1.70
C ARG A 154 6.93 5.68 -2.88
N TYR A 155 7.41 5.91 -4.10
CA TYR A 155 6.63 5.65 -5.32
C TYR A 155 6.12 4.21 -5.40
N LYS A 156 6.88 3.24 -4.91
CA LYS A 156 6.54 1.82 -4.95
C LYS A 156 5.52 1.36 -3.91
N ILE A 157 5.16 2.22 -2.97
CA ILE A 157 4.15 1.91 -1.94
C ILE A 157 2.76 1.89 -2.56
N LYS A 158 1.95 0.90 -2.21
CA LYS A 158 0.58 0.74 -2.70
C LYS A 158 -0.42 1.50 -1.81
N SER A 159 -1.22 2.39 -2.42
CA SER A 159 -2.38 3.01 -1.74
C SER A 159 -3.37 1.95 -1.27
N GLY A 160 -4.03 2.18 -0.14
CA GLY A 160 -4.99 1.26 0.45
C GLY A 160 -4.36 0.04 1.14
N ALA A 161 -3.04 -0.04 1.18
CA ALA A 161 -2.32 -1.11 1.86
C ALA A 161 -2.43 -1.01 3.39
N THR A 162 -2.05 -2.07 4.07
CA THR A 162 -1.91 -2.10 5.53
C THR A 162 -0.45 -1.86 5.92
N LEU A 163 -0.24 -1.07 6.97
CA LEU A 163 1.06 -0.87 7.62
C LEU A 163 0.98 -1.36 9.07
N LYS A 164 1.96 -2.16 9.47
CA LYS A 164 2.19 -2.55 10.86
C LYS A 164 3.40 -1.79 11.40
N VAL A 165 3.19 -1.04 12.47
CA VAL A 165 4.27 -0.33 13.20
C VAL A 165 4.63 -1.13 14.44
N VAL A 166 5.91 -1.50 14.54
CA VAL A 166 6.47 -2.30 15.61
C VAL A 166 7.66 -1.60 16.27
N SER A 167 8.12 -2.13 17.39
CA SER A 167 9.30 -1.64 18.11
C SER A 167 10.57 -1.70 17.26
#